data_7e845b0eb59bf305794999420c41eacd
#
_entry.id   7e845b0eb59bf305794999420c41eacd
#
_cell.length_a   1.000
_cell.length_b   1.000
_cell.length_c   1.000
_cell.angle_alpha   90.00
_cell.angle_beta   90.00
_cell.angle_gamma   90.00
#
_symmetry.space_group_name_H-M   'P 1'
#
loop_
_entity.id
_entity.type
_entity.pdbx_description
1 polymer ?
#
loop_
_entity_poly.entity_id
_entity_poly.type
_entity_poly.pdbx_seq_one_letter_code
_entity_poly.pdbx_strand_id
1 'polypeptide(L)'
;MTKATQSTLPLIGILGDGQLSKMSIEAYHALGGRAFAFGSSVESPAGLVADHFEVGSSQSLDDLMRFFCLVDVVTLENEFIDSNLLIEASRRTGVKIYPEPERYQLIEDKLSEKQFFASSGTRVADFFEVKSADDLVDAPGFLKLAKGGYDGKGTYKVDSLQAAKDVFNKISGAGIVLFEHQLDYAKELSIIVARNSHGFIFYPLVETHQEHGTCRYVSLPAGVSESIEHQAREDVRRIMEDLD
;
A
#
# COMPACT_ATOMS: atom_id res chain seq x y z
N MET A 1 31.59 15.56 30.04
CA MET A 1 30.21 15.55 29.54
C MET A 1 30.28 15.72 28.02
N THR A 2 30.24 14.64 27.31
CA THR A 2 30.18 14.63 25.84
C THR A 2 28.81 15.17 25.41
N LYS A 3 28.79 16.29 24.68
CA LYS A 3 27.57 16.77 24.03
C LYS A 3 27.09 15.66 23.09
N ALA A 4 25.91 15.11 23.36
CA ALA A 4 25.24 14.26 22.41
C ALA A 4 25.14 15.08 21.09
N THR A 5 25.76 14.60 20.04
CA THR A 5 25.59 15.12 18.68
C THR A 5 24.09 14.99 18.41
N GLN A 6 23.38 16.11 18.29
CA GLN A 6 22.01 16.09 17.77
C GLN A 6 22.06 15.40 16.40
N SER A 7 21.25 14.38 16.22
CA SER A 7 21.06 13.74 14.92
C SER A 7 20.69 14.83 13.91
N THR A 8 21.37 14.84 12.76
CA THR A 8 21.02 15.73 11.64
C THR A 8 19.81 15.21 10.88
N LEU A 9 19.35 13.99 11.21
CA LEU A 9 18.20 13.37 10.59
C LEU A 9 16.91 13.87 11.26
N PRO A 10 15.80 14.04 10.49
CA PRO A 10 14.53 14.49 11.05
C PRO A 10 13.96 13.46 12.03
N LEU A 11 13.17 13.92 13.00
CA LEU A 11 12.38 13.04 13.84
C LEU A 11 11.18 12.56 13.02
N ILE A 12 11.14 11.26 12.71
CA ILE A 12 10.04 10.69 11.93
C ILE A 12 8.91 10.20 12.84
N GLY A 13 7.68 10.41 12.40
CA GLY A 13 6.47 9.79 12.94
C GLY A 13 5.99 8.68 12.02
N ILE A 14 5.65 7.52 12.57
CA ILE A 14 5.10 6.41 11.79
C ILE A 14 3.66 6.15 12.26
N LEU A 15 2.71 6.26 11.33
CA LEU A 15 1.32 5.91 11.57
C LEU A 15 1.13 4.41 11.33
N GLY A 16 0.86 3.70 12.41
CA GLY A 16 0.76 2.25 12.46
C GLY A 16 1.61 1.69 13.60
N ASP A 17 1.18 0.59 14.16
CA ASP A 17 1.80 -0.02 15.33
C ASP A 17 2.24 -1.48 15.13
N GLY A 18 2.17 -1.96 13.88
CA GLY A 18 2.44 -3.34 13.51
C GLY A 18 3.91 -3.67 13.28
N GLN A 19 4.11 -4.80 12.64
CA GLN A 19 5.42 -5.37 12.32
C GLN A 19 6.23 -4.49 11.37
N LEU A 20 5.59 -3.89 10.35
CA LEU A 20 6.27 -3.07 9.35
C LEU A 20 6.75 -1.75 9.95
N SER A 21 5.95 -1.14 10.84
CA SER A 21 6.38 0.02 11.64
C SER A 21 7.60 -0.31 12.47
N LYS A 22 7.60 -1.45 13.18
CA LYS A 22 8.75 -1.92 13.94
C LYS A 22 10.01 -2.01 13.08
N MET A 23 9.92 -2.70 11.94
CA MET A 23 11.07 -2.88 11.03
C MET A 23 11.58 -1.54 10.49
N SER A 24 10.68 -0.61 10.18
CA SER A 24 11.03 0.74 9.71
C SER A 24 11.74 1.55 10.79
N ILE A 25 11.27 1.49 12.04
CA ILE A 25 11.91 2.13 13.20
C ILE A 25 13.31 1.58 13.41
N GLU A 26 13.46 0.26 13.46
CA GLU A 26 14.77 -0.39 13.65
C GLU A 26 15.76 -0.01 12.54
N ALA A 27 15.31 0.04 11.28
CA ALA A 27 16.12 0.48 10.15
C ALA A 27 16.52 1.95 10.28
N TYR A 28 15.62 2.82 10.74
CA TYR A 28 15.92 4.23 10.93
C TYR A 28 16.87 4.48 12.11
N HIS A 29 16.73 3.72 13.19
CA HIS A 29 17.68 3.71 14.31
C HIS A 29 19.09 3.31 13.85
N ALA A 30 19.20 2.31 12.95
CA ALA A 30 20.50 1.90 12.40
C ALA A 30 21.20 3.03 11.61
N LEU A 31 20.44 3.99 11.07
CA LEU A 31 20.96 5.21 10.44
C LEU A 31 21.27 6.33 11.44
N GLY A 32 20.98 6.14 12.72
CA GLY A 32 21.16 7.14 13.77
C GLY A 32 20.00 8.12 13.91
N GLY A 33 18.86 7.83 13.28
CA GLY A 33 17.62 8.61 13.41
C GLY A 33 16.84 8.26 14.66
N ARG A 34 15.75 9.00 14.91
CA ARG A 34 14.78 8.76 15.97
C ARG A 34 13.39 8.68 15.38
N ALA A 35 12.58 7.76 15.90
CA ALA A 35 11.25 7.52 15.39
C ALA A 35 10.21 7.42 16.50
N PHE A 36 9.09 8.11 16.32
CA PHE A 36 7.89 7.99 17.12
C PHE A 36 6.87 7.12 16.37
N ALA A 37 6.08 6.36 17.10
CA ALA A 37 5.00 5.57 16.53
C ALA A 37 3.64 5.99 17.09
N PHE A 38 2.61 5.79 16.28
CA PHE A 38 1.23 6.08 16.62
C PHE A 38 0.36 4.85 16.34
N GLY A 39 -0.48 4.49 17.30
CA GLY A 39 -1.37 3.36 17.14
C GLY A 39 -2.23 3.10 18.36
N SER A 40 -2.67 1.86 18.49
CA SER A 40 -3.67 1.47 19.51
C SER A 40 -3.07 1.02 20.84
N SER A 41 -1.82 0.54 20.86
CA SER A 41 -1.22 -0.03 22.06
C SER A 41 0.30 0.15 22.14
N VAL A 42 0.79 0.59 23.28
CA VAL A 42 2.23 0.67 23.59
C VAL A 42 2.90 -0.72 23.63
N GLU A 43 2.12 -1.78 23.79
CA GLU A 43 2.62 -3.17 23.78
C GLU A 43 2.70 -3.75 22.37
N SER A 44 2.33 -2.97 21.35
CA SER A 44 2.41 -3.36 19.96
C SER A 44 3.86 -3.54 19.47
N PRO A 45 4.10 -4.24 18.35
CA PRO A 45 5.43 -4.41 17.81
C PRO A 45 6.22 -3.10 17.67
N ALA A 46 5.60 -2.02 17.21
CA ALA A 46 6.23 -0.71 17.08
C ALA A 46 6.45 -0.03 18.44
N GLY A 47 5.48 -0.16 19.36
CA GLY A 47 5.56 0.43 20.70
C GLY A 47 6.75 -0.07 21.50
N LEU A 48 7.19 -1.31 21.26
CA LEU A 48 8.35 -1.91 21.94
C LEU A 48 9.71 -1.35 21.50
N VAL A 49 9.78 -0.67 20.36
CA VAL A 49 11.05 -0.20 19.77
C VAL A 49 11.08 1.31 19.50
N ALA A 50 9.94 1.99 19.47
CA ALA A 50 9.86 3.43 19.22
C ALA A 50 10.48 4.26 20.37
N ASP A 51 11.09 5.40 20.04
CA ASP A 51 11.60 6.36 21.04
C ASP A 51 10.46 6.98 21.87
N HIS A 52 9.27 7.07 21.25
CA HIS A 52 8.02 7.47 21.91
C HIS A 52 6.85 6.81 21.16
N PHE A 53 5.81 6.47 21.92
CA PHE A 53 4.58 5.93 21.36
C PHE A 53 3.37 6.76 21.80
N GLU A 54 2.63 7.26 20.83
CA GLU A 54 1.40 7.99 21.08
C GLU A 54 0.19 7.09 20.84
N VAL A 55 -0.63 6.91 21.85
CA VAL A 55 -1.87 6.13 21.74
C VAL A 55 -2.99 7.01 21.18
N GLY A 56 -3.63 6.56 20.11
CA GLY A 56 -4.74 7.28 19.49
C GLY A 56 -5.41 6.49 18.39
N SER A 57 -6.45 7.09 17.81
CA SER A 57 -7.22 6.54 16.70
C SER A 57 -6.86 7.23 15.39
N SER A 58 -6.47 6.45 14.38
CA SER A 58 -6.25 6.95 13.02
C SER A 58 -7.54 7.48 12.35
N GLN A 59 -8.70 7.26 12.95
CA GLN A 59 -9.98 7.82 12.53
C GLN A 59 -10.32 9.14 13.23
N SER A 60 -9.45 9.63 14.11
CA SER A 60 -9.61 10.88 14.85
C SER A 60 -8.63 11.93 14.33
N LEU A 61 -9.15 12.98 13.72
CA LEU A 61 -8.33 14.10 13.25
C LEU A 61 -7.55 14.76 14.39
N ASP A 62 -8.15 14.90 15.58
CA ASP A 62 -7.51 15.51 16.73
C ASP A 62 -6.33 14.66 17.24
N ASP A 63 -6.48 13.33 17.23
CA ASP A 63 -5.40 12.42 17.61
C ASP A 63 -4.24 12.47 16.60
N LEU A 64 -4.56 12.46 15.31
CA LEU A 64 -3.56 12.62 14.25
C LEU A 64 -2.81 13.94 14.37
N MET A 65 -3.53 15.05 14.54
CA MET A 65 -2.93 16.38 14.71
C MET A 65 -2.03 16.45 15.96
N ARG A 66 -2.47 15.86 17.06
CA ARG A 66 -1.67 15.80 18.30
C ARG A 66 -0.35 15.07 18.05
N PHE A 67 -0.41 13.92 17.36
CA PHE A 67 0.79 13.16 17.01
C PHE A 67 1.70 13.93 16.03
N PHE A 68 1.13 14.55 15.01
CA PHE A 68 1.91 15.31 14.01
C PHE A 68 2.72 16.44 14.65
N CYS A 69 2.16 17.12 15.65
CA CYS A 69 2.88 18.18 16.36
C CYS A 69 4.10 17.68 17.17
N LEU A 70 4.31 16.38 17.29
CA LEU A 70 5.45 15.80 18.01
C LEU A 70 6.65 15.48 17.13
N VAL A 71 6.51 15.54 15.80
CA VAL A 71 7.50 15.03 14.83
C VAL A 71 7.76 16.02 13.69
N ASP A 72 8.86 15.83 12.98
CA ASP A 72 9.24 16.70 11.86
C ASP A 72 8.57 16.28 10.55
N VAL A 73 8.32 14.97 10.39
CA VAL A 73 7.75 14.36 9.18
C VAL A 73 7.03 13.08 9.54
N VAL A 74 5.99 12.74 8.77
CA VAL A 74 5.18 11.53 8.99
C VAL A 74 5.30 10.58 7.81
N THR A 75 5.27 9.29 8.09
CA THR A 75 5.09 8.21 7.11
C THR A 75 4.04 7.20 7.60
N LEU A 76 3.66 6.29 6.73
CA LEU A 76 2.58 5.33 6.96
C LEU A 76 3.11 3.90 6.91
N GLU A 77 2.53 3.02 7.73
CA GLU A 77 2.78 1.59 7.67
C GLU A 77 1.89 0.89 6.64
N ASN A 78 0.64 1.37 6.49
CA ASN A 78 -0.38 0.73 5.69
C ASN A 78 -1.33 1.76 5.06
N GLU A 79 -2.16 1.29 4.13
CA GLU A 79 -3.08 2.08 3.32
C GLU A 79 -4.49 2.26 3.93
N PHE A 80 -4.72 1.85 5.18
CA PHE A 80 -6.06 1.82 5.77
C PHE A 80 -6.47 3.11 6.49
N ILE A 81 -5.62 4.13 6.47
CA ILE A 81 -5.93 5.44 7.06
C ILE A 81 -6.59 6.30 5.98
N ASP A 82 -7.70 6.93 6.32
CA ASP A 82 -8.41 7.84 5.41
C ASP A 82 -7.48 8.98 4.98
N SER A 83 -7.17 9.05 3.69
CA SER A 83 -6.30 10.05 3.10
C SER A 83 -6.80 11.48 3.31
N ASN A 84 -8.13 11.71 3.37
CA ASN A 84 -8.68 13.05 3.65
C ASN A 84 -8.34 13.51 5.07
N LEU A 85 -8.34 12.60 6.06
CA LEU A 85 -7.89 12.93 7.42
C LEU A 85 -6.40 13.26 7.45
N LEU A 86 -5.59 12.53 6.69
CA LEU A 86 -4.15 12.79 6.57
C LEU A 86 -3.87 14.16 5.93
N ILE A 87 -4.54 14.46 4.81
CA ILE A 87 -4.44 15.76 4.13
C ILE A 87 -4.80 16.90 5.10
N GLU A 88 -5.91 16.77 5.80
CA GLU A 88 -6.38 17.81 6.73
C GLU A 88 -5.44 17.97 7.94
N ALA A 89 -4.93 16.86 8.50
CA ALA A 89 -3.95 16.91 9.58
C ALA A 89 -2.65 17.59 9.13
N SER A 90 -2.11 17.20 7.98
CA SER A 90 -0.92 17.82 7.38
C SER A 90 -1.13 19.31 7.12
N ARG A 91 -2.26 19.69 6.53
CA ARG A 91 -2.61 21.07 6.25
C ARG A 91 -2.70 21.94 7.51
N ARG A 92 -3.29 21.42 8.59
CA ARG A 92 -3.45 22.17 9.86
C ARG A 92 -2.17 22.27 10.68
N THR A 93 -1.35 21.25 10.65
CA THR A 93 -0.10 21.20 11.45
C THR A 93 1.10 21.74 10.69
N GLY A 94 1.05 21.76 9.36
CA GLY A 94 2.18 22.06 8.49
C GLY A 94 3.21 20.93 8.38
N VAL A 95 2.97 19.78 9.02
CA VAL A 95 3.85 18.60 8.99
C VAL A 95 3.62 17.82 7.72
N LYS A 96 4.70 17.53 7.00
CA LYS A 96 4.63 16.78 5.74
C LYS A 96 4.47 15.28 5.99
N ILE A 97 3.78 14.63 5.07
CA ILE A 97 3.61 13.18 5.02
C ILE A 97 4.30 12.67 3.76
N TYR A 98 5.00 11.54 3.87
CA TYR A 98 5.58 10.83 2.74
C TYR A 98 5.21 9.33 2.80
N PRO A 99 4.70 8.75 1.69
CA PRO A 99 4.29 9.44 0.45
C PRO A 99 3.19 10.48 0.69
N GLU A 100 3.05 11.43 -0.23
CA GLU A 100 2.00 12.46 -0.13
C GLU A 100 0.60 11.83 -0.11
N PRO A 101 -0.28 12.24 0.81
CA PRO A 101 -1.58 11.58 0.99
C PRO A 101 -2.48 11.61 -0.26
N GLU A 102 -2.33 12.62 -1.11
CA GLU A 102 -3.06 12.72 -2.38
C GLU A 102 -2.74 11.55 -3.31
N ARG A 103 -1.53 11.01 -3.24
CA ARG A 103 -1.13 9.84 -4.02
C ARG A 103 -1.71 8.55 -3.46
N TYR A 104 -1.95 8.51 -2.16
CA TYR A 104 -2.67 7.40 -1.52
C TYR A 104 -4.08 7.24 -2.06
N GLN A 105 -4.76 8.34 -2.40
CA GLN A 105 -6.12 8.28 -2.96
C GLN A 105 -6.19 7.45 -4.25
N LEU A 106 -5.10 7.40 -5.02
CA LEU A 106 -5.04 6.59 -6.24
C LEU A 106 -4.97 5.08 -5.94
N ILE A 107 -4.33 4.69 -4.83
CA ILE A 107 -4.09 3.28 -4.50
C ILE A 107 -5.02 2.72 -3.42
N GLU A 108 -5.74 3.57 -2.68
CA GLU A 108 -6.78 3.16 -1.72
C GLU A 108 -7.90 2.34 -2.36
N ASP A 109 -8.14 2.59 -3.64
CA ASP A 109 -9.25 2.04 -4.41
C ASP A 109 -8.70 1.26 -5.60
N LYS A 110 -8.94 -0.07 -5.62
CA LYS A 110 -8.42 -0.96 -6.67
C LYS A 110 -8.89 -0.62 -8.09
N LEU A 111 -10.06 0.02 -8.21
CA LEU A 111 -10.55 0.46 -9.52
C LEU A 111 -9.75 1.67 -10.00
N SER A 112 -9.56 2.67 -9.14
CA SER A 112 -8.75 3.86 -9.40
C SER A 112 -7.29 3.49 -9.67
N GLU A 113 -6.71 2.60 -8.89
CA GLU A 113 -5.35 2.08 -9.07
C GLU A 113 -5.17 1.44 -10.45
N LYS A 114 -6.09 0.55 -10.85
CA LYS A 114 -6.03 -0.10 -12.17
C LYS A 114 -6.22 0.87 -13.33
N GLN A 115 -7.13 1.83 -13.19
CA GLN A 115 -7.32 2.88 -14.18
C GLN A 115 -6.05 3.73 -14.33
N PHE A 116 -5.40 4.06 -13.24
CA PHE A 116 -4.14 4.78 -13.23
C PHE A 116 -3.03 3.97 -13.91
N PHE A 117 -2.84 2.68 -13.57
CA PHE A 117 -1.83 1.83 -14.22
C PHE A 117 -2.10 1.68 -15.73
N ALA A 118 -3.34 1.52 -16.13
CA ALA A 118 -3.70 1.46 -17.54
C ALA A 118 -3.39 2.78 -18.28
N SER A 119 -3.67 3.93 -17.64
CA SER A 119 -3.38 5.27 -18.21
C SER A 119 -1.88 5.55 -18.34
N SER A 120 -1.06 4.98 -17.46
CA SER A 120 0.42 5.04 -17.53
C SER A 120 1.01 4.14 -18.61
N GLY A 121 0.17 3.47 -19.42
CA GLY A 121 0.61 2.56 -20.47
C GLY A 121 1.16 1.22 -19.97
N THR A 122 0.97 0.92 -18.68
CA THR A 122 1.28 -0.38 -18.11
C THR A 122 0.20 -1.38 -18.44
N ARG A 123 0.58 -2.60 -18.80
CA ARG A 123 -0.39 -3.66 -19.09
C ARG A 123 -1.03 -4.13 -17.80
N VAL A 124 -2.35 -4.12 -17.77
CA VAL A 124 -3.17 -4.64 -16.67
C VAL A 124 -4.08 -5.75 -17.21
N ALA A 125 -4.53 -6.64 -16.34
CA ALA A 125 -5.61 -7.57 -16.70
C ALA A 125 -6.85 -6.79 -17.09
N ASP A 126 -7.61 -7.27 -18.06
CA ASP A 126 -8.88 -6.66 -18.47
C ASP A 126 -9.82 -6.59 -17.26
N PHE A 127 -10.38 -5.43 -17.02
CA PHE A 127 -11.24 -5.17 -15.88
C PHE A 127 -12.34 -4.16 -16.19
N PHE A 128 -13.41 -4.21 -15.42
CA PHE A 128 -14.48 -3.21 -15.47
C PHE A 128 -15.22 -3.11 -14.14
N GLU A 129 -15.85 -1.96 -13.90
CA GLU A 129 -16.77 -1.76 -12.79
C GLU A 129 -18.07 -2.52 -13.06
N VAL A 130 -18.55 -3.24 -12.05
CA VAL A 130 -19.83 -3.97 -12.10
C VAL A 130 -20.86 -3.16 -11.31
N LYS A 131 -21.78 -2.51 -12.03
CA LYS A 131 -22.87 -1.70 -11.45
C LYS A 131 -24.13 -2.51 -11.20
N SER A 132 -24.33 -3.54 -12.02
CA SER A 132 -25.47 -4.45 -11.92
C SER A 132 -25.07 -5.87 -12.28
N ALA A 133 -25.91 -6.84 -11.93
CA ALA A 133 -25.71 -8.24 -12.31
C ALA A 133 -25.74 -8.47 -13.84
N ASP A 134 -26.29 -7.52 -14.59
CA ASP A 134 -26.36 -7.61 -16.07
C ASP A 134 -25.05 -7.20 -16.75
N ASP A 135 -24.14 -6.53 -16.03
CA ASP A 135 -22.80 -6.19 -16.51
C ASP A 135 -21.85 -7.39 -16.50
N LEU A 136 -22.20 -8.45 -15.75
CA LEU A 136 -21.35 -9.62 -15.58
C LEU A 136 -21.27 -10.47 -16.86
N VAL A 137 -20.08 -11.01 -17.10
CA VAL A 137 -19.78 -11.84 -18.26
C VAL A 137 -19.59 -13.31 -17.87
N ASP A 138 -19.86 -14.21 -18.82
CA ASP A 138 -19.62 -15.65 -18.64
C ASP A 138 -18.17 -15.99 -18.93
N ALA A 139 -17.30 -15.65 -18.01
CA ALA A 139 -15.86 -15.87 -18.12
C ALA A 139 -15.25 -16.11 -16.73
N PRO A 140 -14.17 -16.90 -16.63
CA PRO A 140 -13.42 -17.03 -15.40
C PRO A 140 -12.75 -15.71 -15.02
N GLY A 141 -12.82 -15.35 -13.75
CA GLY A 141 -12.29 -14.08 -13.26
C GLY A 141 -12.40 -13.94 -11.75
N PHE A 142 -12.28 -12.70 -11.33
CA PHE A 142 -12.35 -12.31 -9.93
C PHE A 142 -13.30 -11.14 -9.75
N LEU A 143 -14.23 -11.25 -8.81
CA LEU A 143 -14.97 -10.11 -8.29
C LEU A 143 -14.23 -9.56 -7.09
N LYS A 144 -13.97 -8.26 -7.09
CA LYS A 144 -13.20 -7.60 -6.03
C LYS A 144 -13.98 -6.38 -5.52
N LEU A 145 -14.01 -6.20 -4.21
CA LEU A 145 -14.39 -4.90 -3.64
C LEU A 145 -13.26 -3.89 -3.91
N ALA A 146 -13.63 -2.72 -4.37
CA ALA A 146 -12.66 -1.66 -4.70
C ALA A 146 -11.89 -1.21 -3.47
N LYS A 147 -12.56 -1.09 -2.30
CA LYS A 147 -11.94 -0.71 -1.02
C LYS A 147 -12.07 -1.80 0.04
N GLY A 148 -11.19 -1.78 1.04
CA GLY A 148 -11.29 -2.58 2.26
C GLY A 148 -10.89 -4.06 2.15
N GLY A 149 -10.30 -4.50 1.03
CA GLY A 149 -9.81 -5.87 0.87
C GLY A 149 -8.31 -5.98 1.14
N TYR A 150 -7.89 -6.94 1.95
CA TYR A 150 -6.50 -7.29 2.25
C TYR A 150 -6.36 -8.80 2.41
N ASP A 151 -5.19 -9.36 2.15
CA ASP A 151 -4.86 -10.79 2.30
C ASP A 151 -5.93 -11.72 1.71
N GLY A 152 -6.37 -11.41 0.48
CA GLY A 152 -7.42 -12.19 -0.22
C GLY A 152 -8.86 -11.87 0.23
N LYS A 153 -9.08 -11.13 1.30
CA LYS A 153 -10.41 -10.67 1.70
C LYS A 153 -10.95 -9.67 0.68
N GLY A 154 -12.25 -9.78 0.38
CA GLY A 154 -12.89 -8.94 -0.65
C GLY A 154 -12.53 -9.29 -2.09
N THR A 155 -11.84 -10.42 -2.33
CA THR A 155 -11.53 -10.98 -3.65
C THR A 155 -12.16 -12.36 -3.77
N TYR A 156 -12.96 -12.58 -4.79
CA TYR A 156 -13.75 -13.78 -4.99
C TYR A 156 -13.52 -14.34 -6.39
N LYS A 157 -12.93 -15.52 -6.48
CA LYS A 157 -12.78 -16.22 -7.75
C LYS A 157 -14.13 -16.73 -8.23
N VAL A 158 -14.40 -16.55 -9.51
CA VAL A 158 -15.63 -17.02 -10.18
C VAL A 158 -15.26 -17.69 -11.50
N ASP A 159 -15.94 -18.81 -11.81
CA ASP A 159 -15.67 -19.62 -12.99
C ASP A 159 -16.83 -19.63 -13.98
N SER A 160 -17.94 -18.98 -13.68
CA SER A 160 -19.15 -18.90 -14.49
C SER A 160 -19.98 -17.67 -14.19
N LEU A 161 -20.85 -17.27 -15.13
CA LEU A 161 -21.80 -16.17 -14.94
C LEU A 161 -22.69 -16.35 -13.70
N GLN A 162 -23.14 -17.58 -13.44
CA GLN A 162 -24.01 -17.83 -12.27
C GLN A 162 -23.24 -17.59 -10.97
N ALA A 163 -22.03 -18.13 -10.86
CA ALA A 163 -21.17 -17.91 -9.70
C ALA A 163 -20.85 -16.40 -9.52
N ALA A 164 -20.61 -15.68 -10.62
CA ALA A 164 -20.38 -14.24 -10.58
C ALA A 164 -21.60 -13.47 -10.05
N LYS A 165 -22.82 -13.82 -10.52
CA LYS A 165 -24.08 -13.22 -10.03
C LYS A 165 -24.31 -13.49 -8.52
N ASP A 166 -24.06 -14.71 -8.09
CA ASP A 166 -24.23 -15.09 -6.68
C ASP A 166 -23.29 -14.31 -5.76
N VAL A 167 -22.02 -14.17 -6.18
CA VAL A 167 -21.03 -13.37 -5.46
C VAL A 167 -21.40 -11.88 -5.48
N PHE A 168 -21.75 -11.33 -6.64
CA PHE A 168 -22.13 -9.92 -6.77
C PHE A 168 -23.29 -9.57 -5.85
N ASN A 169 -24.35 -10.37 -5.85
CA ASN A 169 -25.50 -10.15 -4.98
C ASN A 169 -25.14 -10.15 -3.48
N LYS A 170 -24.08 -10.87 -3.11
CA LYS A 170 -23.59 -10.94 -1.73
C LYS A 170 -22.78 -9.71 -1.34
N ILE A 171 -22.01 -9.12 -2.27
CA ILE A 171 -21.01 -8.09 -1.94
C ILE A 171 -21.37 -6.69 -2.43
N SER A 172 -22.29 -6.54 -3.39
CA SER A 172 -22.63 -5.23 -4.01
C SER A 172 -23.13 -4.18 -3.02
N GLY A 173 -23.68 -4.58 -1.88
CA GLY A 173 -24.07 -3.67 -0.80
C GLY A 173 -22.92 -3.12 0.04
N ALA A 174 -21.70 -3.65 -0.13
CA ALA A 174 -20.52 -3.25 0.65
C ALA A 174 -19.66 -2.18 -0.04
N GLY A 175 -19.93 -1.85 -1.30
CA GLY A 175 -19.18 -0.84 -2.04
C GLY A 175 -19.09 -1.12 -3.54
N ILE A 176 -18.21 -0.38 -4.21
CA ILE A 176 -17.92 -0.56 -5.64
C ILE A 176 -17.31 -1.95 -5.86
N VAL A 177 -17.85 -2.66 -6.85
CA VAL A 177 -17.36 -3.98 -7.26
C VAL A 177 -16.70 -3.86 -8.64
N LEU A 178 -15.54 -4.47 -8.80
CA LEU A 178 -14.90 -4.64 -10.10
C LEU A 178 -14.83 -6.12 -10.46
N PHE A 179 -14.98 -6.43 -11.75
CA PHE A 179 -14.65 -7.71 -12.33
C PHE A 179 -13.28 -7.60 -12.99
N GLU A 180 -12.44 -8.60 -12.80
CA GLU A 180 -11.14 -8.73 -13.43
C GLU A 180 -11.03 -10.11 -14.07
N HIS A 181 -10.69 -10.16 -15.37
CA HIS A 181 -10.49 -11.42 -16.06
C HIS A 181 -9.31 -12.21 -15.47
N GLN A 182 -9.48 -13.52 -15.34
CA GLN A 182 -8.40 -14.40 -14.91
C GLN A 182 -7.28 -14.38 -15.95
N LEU A 183 -6.05 -14.16 -15.49
CA LEU A 183 -4.85 -14.34 -16.31
C LEU A 183 -4.31 -15.76 -16.14
N ASP A 184 -3.84 -16.34 -17.24
CA ASP A 184 -3.01 -17.53 -17.23
C ASP A 184 -1.54 -17.08 -17.21
N TYR A 185 -0.89 -17.17 -16.07
CA TYR A 185 0.48 -16.71 -15.86
C TYR A 185 1.37 -17.84 -15.35
N ALA A 186 2.62 -17.85 -15.79
CA ALA A 186 3.61 -18.84 -15.38
C ALA A 186 4.20 -18.54 -13.99
N LYS A 187 4.33 -17.24 -13.66
CA LYS A 187 4.92 -16.78 -12.40
C LYS A 187 4.25 -15.49 -11.94
N GLU A 188 4.19 -15.32 -10.64
CA GLU A 188 3.85 -14.06 -10.00
C GLU A 188 5.12 -13.37 -9.51
N LEU A 189 5.31 -12.12 -9.91
CA LEU A 189 6.54 -11.37 -9.66
C LEU A 189 6.23 -10.11 -8.88
N SER A 190 7.20 -9.68 -8.06
CA SER A 190 7.12 -8.42 -7.33
C SER A 190 8.42 -7.64 -7.46
N ILE A 191 8.31 -6.34 -7.63
CA ILE A 191 9.43 -5.40 -7.60
C ILE A 191 9.08 -4.23 -6.70
N ILE A 192 10.05 -3.84 -5.86
CA ILE A 192 9.92 -2.66 -5.01
C ILE A 192 10.81 -1.57 -5.59
N VAL A 193 10.28 -0.34 -5.60
CA VAL A 193 11.03 0.84 -6.01
C VAL A 193 10.91 1.92 -4.95
N ALA A 194 12.00 2.63 -4.71
CA ALA A 194 12.02 3.86 -3.93
C ALA A 194 12.42 5.02 -4.85
N ARG A 195 11.76 6.18 -4.71
CA ARG A 195 12.03 7.37 -5.50
C ARG A 195 12.18 8.60 -4.61
N ASN A 196 13.10 9.47 -5.00
CA ASN A 196 13.22 10.81 -4.46
C ASN A 196 13.66 11.79 -5.57
N SER A 197 13.94 13.04 -5.23
CA SER A 197 14.41 14.08 -6.17
C SER A 197 15.74 13.75 -6.88
N HIS A 198 16.48 12.73 -6.44
CA HIS A 198 17.75 12.31 -7.03
C HIS A 198 17.62 11.11 -7.98
N GLY A 199 16.43 10.46 -8.02
CA GLY A 199 16.16 9.34 -8.91
C GLY A 199 15.50 8.14 -8.23
N PHE A 200 15.69 6.98 -8.86
CA PHE A 200 15.06 5.72 -8.48
C PHE A 200 16.07 4.73 -7.91
N ILE A 201 15.65 3.96 -6.91
CA ILE A 201 16.33 2.77 -6.44
C ILE A 201 15.38 1.59 -6.66
N PHE A 202 15.78 0.65 -7.52
CA PHE A 202 15.03 -0.58 -7.74
C PHE A 202 15.62 -1.70 -6.90
N TYR A 203 14.77 -2.33 -6.10
CA TYR A 203 15.13 -3.58 -5.43
C TYR A 203 15.12 -4.74 -6.43
N PRO A 204 15.74 -5.87 -6.11
CA PRO A 204 15.71 -7.04 -6.98
C PRO A 204 14.27 -7.48 -7.27
N LEU A 205 14.04 -7.94 -8.51
CA LEU A 205 12.81 -8.61 -8.88
C LEU A 205 12.75 -9.98 -8.18
N VAL A 206 11.63 -10.27 -7.55
CA VAL A 206 11.42 -11.52 -6.82
C VAL A 206 10.20 -12.27 -7.37
N GLU A 207 10.20 -13.58 -7.23
CA GLU A 207 9.00 -14.42 -7.44
C GLU A 207 8.26 -14.56 -6.12
N THR A 208 6.94 -14.32 -6.13
CA THR A 208 6.06 -14.49 -4.97
C THR A 208 5.22 -15.74 -5.13
N HIS A 209 5.06 -16.49 -4.06
CA HIS A 209 4.28 -17.72 -4.04
C HIS A 209 3.07 -17.56 -3.12
N GLN A 210 1.90 -17.53 -3.74
CA GLN A 210 0.64 -17.31 -3.06
C GLN A 210 -0.07 -18.63 -2.76
N GLU A 211 -0.59 -18.77 -1.54
CA GLU A 211 -1.51 -19.84 -1.17
C GLU A 211 -2.77 -19.23 -0.53
N HIS A 212 -3.91 -19.48 -1.13
CA HIS A 212 -5.20 -18.96 -0.65
C HIS A 212 -5.22 -17.42 -0.47
N GLY A 213 -4.54 -16.70 -1.38
CA GLY A 213 -4.47 -15.24 -1.36
C GLY A 213 -3.48 -14.65 -0.35
N THR A 214 -2.64 -15.49 0.27
CA THR A 214 -1.59 -15.06 1.19
C THR A 214 -0.23 -15.42 0.64
N CYS A 215 0.71 -14.46 0.61
CA CYS A 215 2.09 -14.72 0.23
C CYS A 215 2.78 -15.59 1.28
N ARG A 216 3.18 -16.82 0.88
CA ARG A 216 3.82 -17.78 1.77
C ARG A 216 5.32 -17.69 1.79
N TYR A 217 5.91 -17.48 0.64
CA TYR A 217 7.35 -17.27 0.51
C TYR A 217 7.68 -16.47 -0.75
N VAL A 218 8.86 -15.91 -0.73
CA VAL A 218 9.43 -15.09 -1.80
C VAL A 218 10.75 -15.71 -2.20
N SER A 219 10.98 -15.87 -3.51
CA SER A 219 12.21 -16.43 -4.06
C SER A 219 13.06 -15.35 -4.73
N LEU A 220 14.35 -15.31 -4.38
CA LEU A 220 15.36 -14.49 -5.04
C LEU A 220 16.56 -15.40 -5.42
N PRO A 221 16.99 -15.41 -6.69
CA PRO A 221 16.47 -14.65 -7.83
C PRO A 221 15.09 -15.15 -8.31
N ALA A 222 14.34 -14.31 -9.02
CA ALA A 222 13.03 -14.63 -9.58
C ALA A 222 13.07 -15.72 -10.68
N GLY A 223 14.24 -16.05 -11.19
CA GLY A 223 14.42 -17.07 -12.23
C GLY A 223 13.70 -16.74 -13.55
N VAL A 224 13.74 -15.47 -13.95
CA VAL A 224 13.22 -14.96 -15.23
C VAL A 224 14.34 -14.44 -16.11
N SER A 225 14.04 -14.18 -17.41
CA SER A 225 15.02 -13.59 -18.32
C SER A 225 15.29 -12.12 -18.01
N GLU A 226 16.46 -11.62 -18.40
CA GLU A 226 16.82 -10.21 -18.28
C GLU A 226 15.79 -9.28 -18.97
N SER A 227 15.18 -9.74 -20.06
CA SER A 227 14.15 -8.96 -20.78
C SER A 227 12.87 -8.76 -19.93
N ILE A 228 12.47 -9.77 -19.16
CA ILE A 228 11.32 -9.67 -18.23
C ILE A 228 11.67 -8.72 -17.07
N GLU A 229 12.87 -8.85 -16.51
CA GLU A 229 13.31 -7.93 -15.44
C GLU A 229 13.39 -6.49 -15.95
N HIS A 230 13.94 -6.26 -17.13
CA HIS A 230 13.97 -4.93 -17.74
C HIS A 230 12.57 -4.38 -17.97
N GLN A 231 11.64 -5.18 -18.49
CA GLN A 231 10.26 -4.76 -18.71
C GLN A 231 9.57 -4.37 -17.39
N ALA A 232 9.74 -5.17 -16.33
CA ALA A 232 9.18 -4.88 -15.02
C ALA A 232 9.71 -3.53 -14.46
N ARG A 233 11.01 -3.26 -14.61
CA ARG A 233 11.61 -1.99 -14.20
C ARG A 233 11.08 -0.79 -14.99
N GLU A 234 10.89 -0.94 -16.29
CA GLU A 234 10.36 0.13 -17.15
C GLU A 234 8.87 0.39 -16.88
N ASP A 235 8.07 -0.63 -16.62
CA ASP A 235 6.67 -0.46 -16.25
C ASP A 235 6.54 0.30 -14.92
N VAL A 236 7.31 -0.10 -13.91
CA VAL A 236 7.32 0.60 -12.61
C VAL A 236 7.88 2.02 -12.73
N ARG A 237 8.89 2.26 -13.58
CA ARG A 237 9.41 3.61 -13.83
C ARG A 237 8.32 4.54 -14.36
N ARG A 238 7.55 4.12 -15.38
CA ARG A 238 6.44 4.91 -15.93
C ARG A 238 5.39 5.22 -14.88
N ILE A 239 4.96 4.21 -14.10
CA ILE A 239 4.02 4.40 -13.00
C ILE A 239 4.52 5.48 -12.04
N MET A 240 5.79 5.41 -11.65
CA MET A 240 6.38 6.35 -10.70
C MET A 240 6.58 7.76 -11.30
N GLU A 241 6.81 7.87 -12.61
CA GLU A 241 6.90 9.15 -13.30
C GLU A 241 5.54 9.83 -13.44
N ASP A 242 4.48 9.06 -13.65
CA ASP A 242 3.11 9.56 -13.77
C ASP A 242 2.47 9.88 -12.40
N LEU A 243 3.09 9.44 -11.30
CA LEU A 243 2.69 9.81 -9.94
C LEU A 243 3.14 11.23 -9.52
N ASP A 244 3.85 11.96 -10.35
CA ASP A 244 4.34 13.33 -10.04
C ASP A 244 3.26 14.42 -10.13
#